data_729bc037c973c27425e4663144978040
#
_entry.id   729bc037c973c27425e4663144978040
#
_cell.length_a   1.000
_cell.length_b   1.000
_cell.length_c   1.000
_cell.angle_alpha   90.00
_cell.angle_beta   90.00
_cell.angle_gamma   90.00
#
_symmetry.space_group_name_H-M   'P 1'
#
loop_
_entity.id
_entity.type
_entity.pdbx_description
1 polymer ?
#
loop_
_entity_poly.entity_id
_entity_poly.type
_entity_poly.pdbx_seq_one_letter_code
_entity_poly.pdbx_strand_id
1 'polypeptide(L)'
;MKKKGSISDFTALRNRELLASFRDVLATSRGVPLRDMFGLAVKRPASRFWVSEYRAAEVICAMLRGETIDNQLPQRKAMYDEIYRRVVEWRRENPGRPVSDAVTAVVNSAAPEFYLTEKSAKVIIYSLRRKNKTGDNDE
;
A
#
# COMPACT_ATOMS: atom_id res chain seq x y z
N MET A 1 -4.38 18.32 12.26
CA MET A 1 -4.51 18.93 10.96
C MET A 1 -3.57 18.36 9.94
N LYS A 2 -2.30 18.43 10.23
CA LYS A 2 -1.31 17.88 9.30
C LYS A 2 -1.52 16.41 9.02
N LYS A 3 -1.91 15.67 10.05
CA LYS A 3 -2.13 14.24 9.89
C LYS A 3 -3.24 13.93 8.91
N LYS A 4 -4.30 14.70 8.96
CA LYS A 4 -5.42 14.54 8.05
C LYS A 4 -5.00 14.76 6.62
N GLY A 5 -4.29 15.85 6.38
CA GLY A 5 -3.80 16.17 5.07
C GLY A 5 -2.90 15.10 4.52
N SER A 6 -2.00 14.59 5.37
CA SER A 6 -1.06 13.55 4.96
C SER A 6 -1.79 12.26 4.59
N ILE A 7 -2.79 11.87 5.36
CA ILE A 7 -3.54 10.65 5.09
C ILE A 7 -4.30 10.80 3.77
N SER A 8 -4.90 11.97 3.56
CA SER A 8 -5.65 12.24 2.35
C SER A 8 -4.75 12.20 1.11
N ASP A 9 -3.60 12.87 1.20
CA ASP A 9 -2.64 12.90 0.10
C ASP A 9 -2.12 11.51 -0.21
N PHE A 10 -1.82 10.77 0.82
CA PHE A 10 -1.32 9.41 0.74
C PHE A 10 -2.33 8.52 0.01
N THR A 11 -3.62 8.62 0.38
CA THR A 11 -4.66 7.82 -0.25
C THR A 11 -4.81 8.16 -1.73
N ALA A 12 -4.76 9.45 -2.05
CA ALA A 12 -4.87 9.88 -3.43
C ALA A 12 -3.71 9.36 -4.27
N LEU A 13 -2.51 9.40 -3.73
CA LEU A 13 -1.34 8.89 -4.44
C LEU A 13 -1.43 7.38 -4.65
N ARG A 14 -1.84 6.65 -3.62
CA ARG A 14 -2.02 5.21 -3.73
C ARG A 14 -3.01 4.87 -4.82
N ASN A 15 -4.15 5.56 -4.81
CA ASN A 15 -5.21 5.26 -5.76
C ASN A 15 -4.79 5.57 -7.20
N ARG A 16 -4.03 6.64 -7.38
CA ARG A 16 -3.52 7.00 -8.69
C ARG A 16 -2.55 5.94 -9.20
N GLU A 17 -1.69 5.46 -8.32
CA GLU A 17 -0.73 4.43 -8.67
C GLU A 17 -1.43 3.11 -9.00
N LEU A 18 -2.49 2.79 -8.24
CA LEU A 18 -3.27 1.60 -8.49
C LEU A 18 -3.95 1.68 -9.87
N LEU A 19 -4.47 2.84 -10.21
CA LEU A 19 -5.09 3.02 -11.52
C LEU A 19 -4.07 2.83 -12.64
N ALA A 20 -2.86 3.32 -12.45
CA ALA A 20 -1.80 3.13 -13.44
C ALA A 20 -1.46 1.65 -13.59
N SER A 21 -1.39 0.94 -12.46
CA SER A 21 -1.15 -0.51 -12.49
C SER A 21 -2.25 -1.23 -13.26
N PHE A 22 -3.50 -0.86 -13.00
CA PHE A 22 -4.64 -1.46 -13.67
C PHE A 22 -4.57 -1.22 -15.18
N ARG A 23 -4.21 -0.01 -15.59
CA ARG A 23 -4.08 0.31 -17.01
C ARG A 23 -2.98 -0.50 -17.69
N ASP A 24 -1.88 -0.72 -16.95
CA ASP A 24 -0.81 -1.58 -17.46
C ASP A 24 -1.30 -3.01 -17.65
N VAL A 25 -2.07 -3.52 -16.68
CA VAL A 25 -2.64 -4.86 -16.79
C VAL A 25 -3.56 -4.95 -18.00
N LEU A 26 -4.41 -3.93 -18.19
CA LEU A 26 -5.30 -3.91 -19.35
C LEU A 26 -4.51 -3.96 -20.66
N ALA A 27 -3.40 -3.25 -20.72
CA ALA A 27 -2.60 -3.16 -21.94
C ALA A 27 -1.82 -4.44 -22.24
N THR A 28 -1.45 -5.19 -21.19
CA THR A 28 -0.51 -6.30 -21.36
C THR A 28 -1.11 -7.68 -21.13
N SER A 29 -2.33 -7.76 -20.59
CA SER A 29 -2.93 -9.05 -20.22
C SER A 29 -4.01 -9.44 -21.22
N ARG A 30 -3.60 -10.05 -22.29
CA ARG A 30 -4.56 -10.50 -23.31
C ARG A 30 -5.22 -11.79 -22.89
N GLY A 31 -6.51 -11.89 -23.18
CA GLY A 31 -7.26 -13.10 -22.89
C GLY A 31 -7.66 -13.26 -21.43
N VAL A 32 -7.36 -12.28 -20.59
CA VAL A 32 -7.73 -12.31 -19.18
C VAL A 32 -9.06 -11.58 -18.99
N PRO A 33 -10.04 -12.21 -18.32
CA PRO A 33 -11.31 -11.53 -18.06
C PRO A 33 -11.10 -10.27 -17.24
N LEU A 34 -11.94 -9.27 -17.48
CA LEU A 34 -11.83 -8.00 -16.77
C LEU A 34 -11.86 -8.17 -15.27
N ARG A 35 -12.72 -9.04 -14.78
CA ARG A 35 -12.87 -9.27 -13.35
C ARG A 35 -11.56 -9.72 -12.70
N ASP A 36 -10.73 -10.45 -13.44
CA ASP A 36 -9.47 -10.95 -12.89
C ASP A 36 -8.36 -9.92 -12.92
N MET A 37 -8.55 -8.87 -13.72
CA MET A 37 -7.50 -7.84 -13.85
C MET A 37 -7.34 -7.01 -12.60
N PHE A 38 -8.38 -6.88 -11.77
CA PHE A 38 -8.26 -6.14 -10.51
C PHE A 38 -7.30 -6.86 -9.56
N GLY A 39 -7.41 -8.18 -9.50
CA GLY A 39 -6.49 -8.96 -8.69
C GLY A 39 -5.06 -8.88 -9.18
N LEU A 40 -4.87 -8.88 -10.50
CA LEU A 40 -3.54 -8.74 -11.06
C LEU A 40 -2.95 -7.37 -10.76
N ALA A 41 -3.79 -6.33 -10.82
CA ALA A 41 -3.32 -4.97 -10.57
C ALA A 41 -2.81 -4.79 -9.15
N VAL A 42 -3.52 -5.35 -8.15
CA VAL A 42 -3.10 -5.18 -6.74
C VAL A 42 -1.87 -5.99 -6.40
N LYS A 43 -1.54 -7.01 -7.19
CA LYS A 43 -0.38 -7.85 -6.94
C LYS A 43 0.89 -7.33 -7.59
N ARG A 44 0.80 -6.26 -8.37
CA ARG A 44 1.99 -5.65 -8.98
C ARG A 44 2.72 -4.81 -7.93
N PRO A 45 4.03 -4.63 -8.10
CA PRO A 45 4.80 -3.83 -7.14
C PRO A 45 4.24 -2.41 -6.99
N ALA A 46 4.28 -1.92 -5.76
CA ALA A 46 3.91 -0.55 -5.45
C ALA A 46 5.17 0.25 -5.11
N SER A 47 5.10 1.56 -5.25
CA SER A 47 6.27 2.40 -5.03
C SER A 47 6.66 2.49 -3.56
N ARG A 48 5.72 2.19 -2.67
CA ARG A 48 5.97 2.20 -1.23
C ARG A 48 4.90 1.36 -0.56
N PHE A 49 5.10 1.13 0.75
CA PHE A 49 4.03 0.55 1.55
C PHE A 49 3.04 1.66 1.86
N TRP A 50 1.76 1.43 1.57
CA TRP A 50 0.75 2.46 1.71
C TRP A 50 0.18 2.47 3.13
N VAL A 51 1.00 2.94 4.05
CA VAL A 51 0.67 3.10 5.45
C VAL A 51 1.49 4.29 5.96
N SER A 52 0.93 5.06 6.90
CA SER A 52 1.68 6.18 7.45
C SER A 52 2.86 5.66 8.27
N GLU A 53 3.93 6.44 8.32
CA GLU A 53 5.11 6.05 9.09
C GLU A 53 4.77 5.93 10.57
N TYR A 54 3.92 6.83 11.06
CA TYR A 54 3.51 6.80 12.45
C TYR A 54 2.77 5.50 12.79
N ARG A 55 1.78 5.16 11.96
CA ARG A 55 1.00 3.94 12.21
C ARG A 55 1.85 2.69 12.08
N ALA A 56 2.73 2.68 11.07
CA ALA A 56 3.62 1.54 10.89
C ALA A 56 4.54 1.39 12.10
N ALA A 57 5.07 2.51 12.63
CA ALA A 57 5.93 2.46 13.80
C ALA A 57 5.20 1.89 15.00
N GLU A 58 3.94 2.28 15.22
CA GLU A 58 3.14 1.74 16.32
C GLU A 58 3.04 0.22 16.23
N VAL A 59 2.68 -0.27 15.06
CA VAL A 59 2.46 -1.70 14.87
C VAL A 59 3.78 -2.48 14.97
N ILE A 60 4.82 -1.96 14.34
CA ILE A 60 6.11 -2.66 14.34
C ILE A 60 6.71 -2.68 15.75
N CYS A 61 6.60 -1.59 16.51
CA CYS A 61 7.09 -1.59 17.87
C CYS A 61 6.35 -2.61 18.74
N ALA A 62 5.03 -2.74 18.53
CA ALA A 62 4.25 -3.74 19.23
C ALA A 62 4.74 -5.15 18.87
N MET A 63 4.99 -5.41 17.59
CA MET A 63 5.49 -6.71 17.17
C MET A 63 6.88 -7.00 17.74
N LEU A 64 7.73 -5.98 17.84
CA LEU A 64 9.05 -6.15 18.42
C LEU A 64 8.98 -6.49 19.90
N ARG A 65 7.90 -6.07 20.58
CA ARG A 65 7.67 -6.44 21.98
C ARG A 65 7.04 -7.83 22.12
N GLY A 66 6.79 -8.50 21.01
CA GLY A 66 6.21 -9.84 21.03
C GLY A 66 4.69 -9.87 20.98
N GLU A 67 4.05 -8.73 20.74
CA GLU A 67 2.60 -8.70 20.62
C GLU A 67 2.17 -9.22 19.24
N THR A 68 0.98 -9.78 19.18
CA THR A 68 0.45 -10.30 17.92
C THR A 68 -0.41 -9.25 17.24
N ILE A 69 -0.57 -9.42 15.92
CA ILE A 69 -1.43 -8.55 15.12
C ILE A 69 -2.56 -9.33 14.49
N ASP A 70 -3.00 -10.37 15.16
CA ASP A 70 -4.02 -11.27 14.62
C ASP A 70 -5.37 -10.60 14.42
N ASN A 71 -5.61 -9.48 15.10
CA ASN A 71 -6.85 -8.72 14.95
C ASN A 71 -6.85 -7.82 13.71
N GLN A 72 -5.78 -7.80 12.95
CA GLN A 72 -5.74 -7.03 11.71
C GLN A 72 -6.39 -7.82 10.57
N LEU A 73 -6.90 -7.10 9.58
CA LEU A 73 -7.41 -7.75 8.37
C LEU A 73 -6.25 -8.46 7.66
N PRO A 74 -6.54 -9.58 6.96
CA PRO A 74 -5.47 -10.39 6.35
C PRO A 74 -4.49 -9.60 5.47
N GLN A 75 -5.00 -8.67 4.66
CA GLN A 75 -4.11 -7.89 3.80
C GLN A 75 -3.20 -6.98 4.60
N ARG A 76 -3.73 -6.39 5.66
CA ARG A 76 -2.92 -5.53 6.51
C ARG A 76 -1.91 -6.33 7.29
N LYS A 77 -2.32 -7.50 7.77
CA LYS A 77 -1.41 -8.37 8.50
C LYS A 77 -0.24 -8.76 7.61
N ALA A 78 -0.51 -9.13 6.37
CA ALA A 78 0.55 -9.50 5.43
C ALA A 78 1.50 -8.33 5.19
N MET A 79 0.95 -7.12 5.07
CA MET A 79 1.76 -5.94 4.87
C MET A 79 2.69 -5.68 6.07
N TYR A 80 2.14 -5.73 7.27
CA TYR A 80 2.95 -5.49 8.48
C TYR A 80 3.98 -6.58 8.68
N ASP A 81 3.65 -7.84 8.35
CA ASP A 81 4.63 -8.93 8.45
C ASP A 81 5.83 -8.64 7.54
N GLU A 82 5.57 -8.16 6.34
CA GLU A 82 6.66 -7.85 5.41
C GLU A 82 7.47 -6.65 5.90
N ILE A 83 6.79 -5.60 6.40
CA ILE A 83 7.49 -4.45 6.95
C ILE A 83 8.36 -4.88 8.13
N TYR A 84 7.81 -5.71 9.01
CA TYR A 84 8.54 -6.18 10.19
C TYR A 84 9.81 -6.92 9.76
N ARG A 85 9.69 -7.84 8.80
CA ARG A 85 10.84 -8.60 8.32
C ARG A 85 11.93 -7.66 7.81
N ARG A 86 11.54 -6.66 7.03
CA ARG A 86 12.51 -5.71 6.49
C ARG A 86 13.11 -4.80 7.55
N VAL A 87 12.33 -4.43 8.56
CA VAL A 87 12.83 -3.61 9.65
C VAL A 87 13.89 -4.37 10.44
N VAL A 88 13.63 -5.65 10.74
CA VAL A 88 14.59 -6.47 11.46
C VAL A 88 15.90 -6.55 10.69
N GLU A 89 15.80 -6.75 9.39
CA GLU A 89 16.99 -6.84 8.54
C GLU A 89 17.73 -5.51 8.47
N TRP A 90 16.99 -4.41 8.32
CA TRP A 90 17.57 -3.07 8.24
C TRP A 90 18.34 -2.73 9.52
N ARG A 91 17.77 -3.10 10.66
CA ARG A 91 18.43 -2.84 11.94
C ARG A 91 19.70 -3.66 12.11
N ARG A 92 19.70 -4.87 11.56
CA ARG A 92 20.88 -5.70 11.59
C ARG A 92 22.01 -5.05 10.78
N GLU A 93 21.67 -4.42 9.68
CA GLU A 93 22.64 -3.76 8.81
C GLU A 93 23.01 -2.36 9.30
N ASN A 94 22.20 -1.79 10.19
CA ASN A 94 22.42 -0.43 10.69
C ASN A 94 22.33 -0.43 12.22
N PRO A 95 23.28 -1.10 12.89
CA PRO A 95 23.22 -1.23 14.34
C PRO A 95 23.28 0.12 15.03
N GLY A 96 22.54 0.25 16.12
CA GLY A 96 22.52 1.50 16.90
C GLY A 96 21.55 2.54 16.40
N ARG A 97 20.91 2.31 15.25
CA ARG A 97 19.93 3.27 14.73
C ARG A 97 18.56 3.01 15.36
N PRO A 98 17.78 4.06 15.61
CA PRO A 98 16.44 3.90 16.21
C PRO A 98 15.50 3.13 15.31
N VAL A 99 14.51 2.48 15.92
CA VAL A 99 13.48 1.75 15.18
C VAL A 99 12.75 2.67 14.22
N SER A 100 12.50 3.92 14.62
CA SER A 100 11.78 4.85 13.76
C SER A 100 12.51 5.09 12.43
N ASP A 101 13.84 5.12 12.46
CA ASP A 101 14.61 5.26 11.22
C ASP A 101 14.42 4.05 10.31
N ALA A 102 14.38 2.86 10.90
CA ALA A 102 14.16 1.65 10.14
C ALA A 102 12.78 1.64 9.51
N VAL A 103 11.78 2.01 10.28
CA VAL A 103 10.39 2.03 9.78
C VAL A 103 10.26 3.02 8.63
N THR A 104 10.82 4.22 8.79
CA THR A 104 10.76 5.22 7.74
C THR A 104 11.42 4.72 6.46
N ALA A 105 12.60 4.13 6.59
CA ALA A 105 13.32 3.63 5.42
C ALA A 105 12.53 2.52 4.72
N VAL A 106 11.98 1.61 5.49
CA VAL A 106 11.27 0.45 4.92
C VAL A 106 9.95 0.87 4.28
N VAL A 107 9.17 1.72 4.97
CA VAL A 107 7.86 2.12 4.47
C VAL A 107 8.00 2.87 3.14
N ASN A 108 9.07 3.62 2.98
CA ASN A 108 9.30 4.39 1.76
C ASN A 108 10.06 3.62 0.68
N SER A 109 10.31 2.34 0.90
CA SER A 109 10.93 1.49 -0.12
C SER A 109 9.84 0.79 -0.92
N ALA A 110 10.21 0.28 -2.09
CA ALA A 110 9.25 -0.40 -2.96
C ALA A 110 8.63 -1.59 -2.26
N ALA A 111 7.30 -1.70 -2.36
CA ALA A 111 6.55 -2.81 -1.79
C ALA A 111 6.27 -3.84 -2.87
N PRO A 112 6.15 -5.13 -2.50
CA PRO A 112 5.92 -6.17 -3.50
C PRO A 112 4.52 -6.15 -4.08
N GLU A 113 3.57 -5.54 -3.38
CA GLU A 113 2.20 -5.43 -3.86
C GLU A 113 1.50 -4.30 -3.12
N PHE A 114 0.24 -4.05 -3.49
CA PHE A 114 -0.54 -2.96 -2.87
C PHE A 114 -1.19 -3.36 -1.55
N TYR A 115 -1.27 -4.64 -1.27
CA TYR A 115 -1.94 -5.16 -0.05
C TYR A 115 -3.38 -4.72 0.03
N LEU A 116 -4.05 -4.78 -1.11
CA LEU A 116 -5.49 -4.52 -1.22
C LEU A 116 -6.17 -5.77 -1.73
N THR A 117 -7.46 -5.90 -1.40
CA THR A 117 -8.24 -7.00 -1.97
C THR A 117 -8.69 -6.62 -3.38
N GLU A 118 -9.03 -7.64 -4.16
CA GLU A 118 -9.62 -7.46 -5.47
C GLU A 118 -10.84 -6.56 -5.41
N LYS A 119 -11.69 -6.82 -4.42
CA LYS A 119 -12.92 -6.07 -4.25
C LYS A 119 -12.64 -4.59 -3.99
N SER A 120 -11.70 -4.31 -3.10
CA SER A 120 -11.33 -2.93 -2.80
C SER A 120 -10.78 -2.23 -4.03
N ALA A 121 -9.95 -2.93 -4.80
CA ALA A 121 -9.38 -2.36 -6.02
C ALA A 121 -10.47 -2.01 -7.02
N LYS A 122 -11.44 -2.89 -7.17
CA LYS A 122 -12.55 -2.67 -8.10
C LYS A 122 -13.32 -1.40 -7.72
N VAL A 123 -13.63 -1.25 -6.44
CA VAL A 123 -14.35 -0.08 -5.95
C VAL A 123 -13.55 1.19 -6.21
N ILE A 124 -12.27 1.15 -5.88
CA ILE A 124 -11.40 2.32 -6.05
C ILE A 124 -11.30 2.73 -7.52
N ILE A 125 -11.05 1.75 -8.39
CA ILE A 125 -10.85 2.04 -9.81
C ILE A 125 -12.11 2.56 -10.46
N TYR A 126 -13.25 1.98 -10.16
CA TYR A 126 -14.51 2.47 -10.71
C TYR A 126 -14.83 3.86 -10.20
N SER A 127 -14.54 4.13 -8.94
CA SER A 127 -14.75 5.45 -8.37
C SER A 127 -13.91 6.52 -9.07
N LEU A 128 -12.65 6.19 -9.32
CA LEU A 128 -11.74 7.12 -10.00
C LEU A 128 -12.17 7.38 -11.44
N ARG A 129 -12.62 6.35 -12.12
CA ARG A 129 -13.06 6.50 -13.50
C ARG A 129 -14.29 7.38 -13.58
N ARG A 130 -15.21 7.24 -12.64
CA ARG A 130 -16.38 8.12 -12.60
C ARG A 130 -15.99 9.57 -12.36
N LYS A 131 -15.05 9.79 -11.43
CA LYS A 131 -14.57 11.13 -11.12
C LYS A 131 -13.91 11.78 -12.31
N ASN A 132 -13.07 11.02 -13.01
CA ASN A 132 -12.39 11.55 -14.18
C ASN A 132 -13.38 11.96 -15.27
N LYS A 133 -14.40 11.15 -15.46
CA LYS A 133 -15.43 11.44 -16.44
C LYS A 133 -16.18 12.72 -16.08
N THR A 134 -16.52 12.85 -14.80
CA THR A 134 -17.22 14.05 -14.31
C THR A 134 -16.32 15.27 -14.41
N GLY A 135 -15.05 15.09 -14.05
CA GLY A 135 -14.09 16.18 -14.11
C GLY A 135 -13.92 16.72 -15.52
N ASP A 136 -13.90 15.83 -16.50
CA ASP A 136 -13.78 16.23 -17.90
C ASP A 136 -14.96 17.12 -18.32
N ASN A 137 -16.13 16.76 -17.83
CA ASN A 137 -17.33 17.52 -18.17
C ASN A 137 -17.34 18.90 -17.52
N ASP A 138 -16.73 19.03 -16.37
CA ASP A 138 -16.69 20.29 -15.63
C ASP A 138 -15.75 21.30 -16.25
N GLU A 139 -14.84 20.82 -17.05
CA GLU A 139 -13.88 21.71 -17.69
C GLU A 139 -14.27 22.08 -19.10
#